data_e16c3fb1e2e14eaf063bd29257a1bb3e
#
_entry.id   e16c3fb1e2e14eaf063bd29257a1bb3e
#
_cell.length_a   1.000
_cell.length_b   1.000
_cell.length_c   1.000
_cell.angle_alpha   90.00
_cell.angle_beta   90.00
_cell.angle_gamma   90.00
#
_symmetry.space_group_name_H-M   'P 1'
#
loop_
_entity.id
_entity.type
_entity.pdbx_description
1 polymer ?
#
loop_
_entity_poly.entity_id
_entity_poly.type
_entity_poly.pdbx_seq_one_letter_code
_entity_poly.pdbx_strand_id
1 'polypeptide(L)'
;MSKKELRRSLERLRSEIDSVEQDNRPARERLDRLVADIEHQIENENDIEHRATMLEGIPNLVDEFETNHPKLTGILNHIMVTLSNMGI
;
A
#
# COMPACT_ATOMS: atom_id res chain seq x y z
N MET A 1 -16.06 0.75 -7.70
CA MET A 1 -15.62 -0.60 -7.45
C MET A 1 -14.20 -0.65 -6.95
N SER A 2 -13.24 -0.27 -7.76
CA SER A 2 -11.84 -0.28 -7.32
C SER A 2 -11.59 0.60 -6.10
N LYS A 3 -12.27 1.74 -6.03
CA LYS A 3 -12.14 2.65 -4.90
C LYS A 3 -12.56 1.99 -3.59
N LYS A 4 -13.62 1.21 -3.61
CA LYS A 4 -14.12 0.49 -2.44
C LYS A 4 -13.13 -0.59 -2.01
N GLU A 5 -12.57 -1.31 -2.97
CA GLU A 5 -11.55 -2.32 -2.69
C GLU A 5 -10.29 -1.68 -2.11
N LEU A 6 -9.91 -0.53 -2.65
CA LEU A 6 -8.74 0.19 -2.17
C LEU A 6 -8.92 0.64 -0.72
N ARG A 7 -10.12 1.09 -0.36
CA ARG A 7 -10.43 1.46 1.02
C ARG A 7 -10.34 0.26 1.97
N ARG A 8 -10.83 -0.90 1.54
CA ARG A 8 -10.73 -2.11 2.35
C ARG A 8 -9.29 -2.51 2.56
N SER A 9 -8.50 -2.44 1.50
CA SER A 9 -7.08 -2.76 1.58
C SER A 9 -6.35 -1.78 2.49
N LEU A 10 -6.75 -0.52 2.45
CA LEU A 10 -6.18 0.51 3.33
C LEU A 10 -6.44 0.18 4.80
N GLU A 11 -7.65 -0.24 5.13
CA GLU A 11 -7.99 -0.61 6.51
C GLU A 11 -7.18 -1.82 6.97
N ARG A 12 -7.02 -2.82 6.11
CA ARG A 12 -6.19 -3.98 6.41
C ARG A 12 -4.74 -3.58 6.61
N LEU A 13 -4.25 -2.69 5.76
CA LEU A 13 -2.88 -2.20 5.85
C LEU A 13 -2.65 -1.49 7.18
N ARG A 14 -3.55 -0.62 7.58
CA ARG A 14 -3.45 0.09 8.86
C ARG A 14 -3.39 -0.88 10.03
N SER A 15 -4.21 -1.93 9.98
CA SER A 15 -4.25 -2.93 11.01
C SER A 15 -2.93 -3.71 11.09
N GLU A 16 -2.37 -4.08 9.94
CA GLU A 16 -1.13 -4.84 9.89
C GLU A 16 0.11 -4.00 10.23
N ILE A 17 0.08 -2.70 9.99
CA ILE A 17 1.18 -1.82 10.34
C ILE A 17 1.48 -1.88 11.83
N ASP A 18 0.44 -2.05 12.64
CA ASP A 18 0.62 -2.16 14.09
C ASP A 18 1.43 -3.39 14.50
N SER A 19 1.50 -4.39 13.64
CA SER A 19 2.29 -5.59 13.92
C SER A 19 3.76 -5.44 13.55
N VAL A 20 4.13 -4.36 12.86
CA VAL A 20 5.52 -4.09 12.50
C VAL A 20 6.26 -3.63 13.75
N GLU A 21 7.38 -4.27 14.02
CA GLU A 21 8.13 -3.98 15.23
C GLU A 21 8.64 -2.55 15.30
N GLN A 22 8.62 -2.00 16.51
CA GLN A 22 8.97 -0.60 16.72
C GLN A 22 10.44 -0.30 16.45
N ASP A 23 11.30 -1.29 16.55
CA ASP A 23 12.72 -1.10 16.29
C ASP A 23 13.01 -0.93 14.79
N ASN A 24 12.02 -1.22 13.92
CA ASN A 24 12.17 -1.02 12.50
C ASN A 24 11.42 0.25 12.05
N ARG A 25 11.78 1.36 12.67
CA ARG A 25 11.14 2.64 12.43
C ARG A 25 11.17 3.11 10.98
N PRO A 26 12.31 3.01 10.26
CA PRO A 26 12.32 3.45 8.85
C PRO A 26 11.34 2.69 7.97
N ALA A 27 11.18 1.39 8.21
CA ALA A 27 10.22 0.59 7.46
C ALA A 27 8.79 1.02 7.77
N ARG A 28 8.49 1.27 9.05
CA ARG A 28 7.17 1.72 9.46
C ARG A 28 6.84 3.08 8.85
N GLU A 29 7.80 3.98 8.79
CA GLU A 29 7.60 5.30 8.18
C GLU A 29 7.24 5.18 6.70
N ARG A 30 7.85 4.23 6.00
CA ARG A 30 7.52 4.00 4.59
C ARG A 30 6.10 3.47 4.43
N LEU A 31 5.66 2.61 5.36
CA LEU A 31 4.29 2.12 5.34
C LEU A 31 3.30 3.24 5.65
N ASP A 32 3.62 4.10 6.60
CA ASP A 32 2.76 5.25 6.93
C ASP A 32 2.64 6.19 5.73
N ARG A 33 3.72 6.38 4.99
CA ARG A 33 3.71 7.18 3.76
C ARG A 33 2.81 6.52 2.72
N LEU A 34 2.88 5.20 2.58
CA LEU A 34 2.03 4.48 1.65
C LEU A 34 0.55 4.66 2.02
N VAL A 35 0.22 4.62 3.30
CA VAL A 35 -1.15 4.89 3.75
C VAL A 35 -1.61 6.25 3.27
N ALA A 36 -0.79 7.29 3.45
CA ALA A 36 -1.13 8.63 3.01
C ALA A 36 -1.28 8.70 1.48
N ASP A 37 -0.43 7.99 0.76
CA ASP A 37 -0.50 7.94 -0.71
C ASP A 37 -1.78 7.26 -1.18
N ILE A 38 -2.19 6.19 -0.51
CA ILE A 38 -3.44 5.50 -0.85
C ILE A 38 -4.63 6.43 -0.60
N GLU A 39 -4.63 7.14 0.52
CA GLU A 39 -5.68 8.10 0.82
C GLU A 39 -5.78 9.18 -0.25
N HIS A 40 -4.64 9.69 -0.69
CA HIS A 40 -4.59 10.66 -1.78
C HIS A 40 -5.21 10.08 -3.05
N GLN A 41 -4.85 8.85 -3.39
CA GLN A 41 -5.35 8.21 -4.61
C GLN A 41 -6.86 7.97 -4.55
N ILE A 42 -7.38 7.63 -3.38
CA ILE A 42 -8.84 7.45 -3.21
C ILE A 42 -9.58 8.75 -3.50
N GLU A 43 -9.04 9.87 -3.04
CA GLU A 43 -9.65 11.18 -3.25
C GLU A 43 -9.40 11.75 -4.64
N ASN A 44 -8.33 11.31 -5.29
CA ASN A 44 -7.89 11.84 -6.59
C ASN A 44 -7.70 10.71 -7.59
N GLU A 45 -8.79 10.04 -7.95
CA GLU A 45 -8.76 8.85 -8.81
C GLU A 45 -8.10 9.08 -10.17
N ASN A 46 -8.15 10.31 -10.67
CA ASN A 46 -7.62 10.64 -11.99
C ASN A 46 -6.16 11.09 -11.96
N ASP A 47 -5.52 11.06 -10.81
CA ASP A 47 -4.11 11.42 -10.69
C ASP A 47 -3.24 10.23 -11.14
N ILE A 48 -3.05 10.15 -12.45
CA ILE A 48 -2.34 9.05 -13.09
C ILE A 48 -0.87 9.01 -12.70
N GLU A 49 -0.24 10.17 -12.61
CA GLU A 49 1.18 10.25 -12.26
C GLU A 49 1.43 9.74 -10.84
N HIS A 50 0.57 10.11 -9.91
CA HIS A 50 0.68 9.65 -8.53
C HIS A 50 0.52 8.13 -8.46
N ARG A 51 -0.46 7.60 -9.17
CA ARG A 51 -0.71 6.16 -9.20
C ARG A 51 0.51 5.40 -9.75
N ALA A 52 1.09 5.91 -10.83
CA ALA A 52 2.26 5.29 -11.43
C ALA A 52 3.45 5.28 -10.45
N THR A 53 3.65 6.38 -9.73
CA THR A 53 4.69 6.49 -8.72
C THR A 53 4.50 5.48 -7.60
N MET A 54 3.27 5.33 -7.13
CA MET A 54 2.95 4.33 -6.11
C MET A 54 3.27 2.92 -6.59
N LEU A 55 2.87 2.60 -7.83
CA LEU A 55 3.08 1.28 -8.40
C LEU A 55 4.57 0.95 -8.52
N GLU A 56 5.41 1.95 -8.74
CA GLU A 56 6.86 1.73 -8.79
C GLU A 56 7.45 1.45 -7.42
N GLY A 57 6.90 2.04 -6.38
CA GLY A 57 7.44 1.92 -5.03
C GLY A 57 7.00 0.68 -4.27
N ILE A 58 5.81 0.16 -4.55
CA ILE A 58 5.26 -0.97 -3.80
C ILE A 58 6.12 -2.25 -3.87
N PRO A 59 6.67 -2.64 -5.03
CA PRO A 59 7.51 -3.84 -5.08
C PRO A 59 8.69 -3.82 -4.12
N ASN A 60 9.28 -2.66 -3.89
CA ASN A 60 10.37 -2.54 -2.93
C ASN A 60 9.92 -2.82 -1.50
N LEU A 61 8.70 -2.38 -1.16
CA LEU A 61 8.12 -2.68 0.14
C LEU A 61 7.80 -4.17 0.28
N VAL A 62 7.30 -4.78 -0.78
CA VAL A 62 7.03 -6.22 -0.78
C VAL A 62 8.32 -6.98 -0.48
N ASP A 63 9.42 -6.65 -1.16
CA ASP A 63 10.70 -7.31 -0.94
C ASP A 63 11.18 -7.13 0.50
N GLU A 64 10.96 -5.97 1.07
CA GLU A 64 11.40 -5.67 2.42
C GLU A 64 10.66 -6.49 3.48
N PHE A 65 9.37 -6.71 3.27
CA PHE A 65 8.51 -7.34 4.29
C PHE A 65 8.18 -8.81 4.05
N GLU A 66 8.51 -9.36 2.90
CA GLU A 66 8.04 -10.72 2.56
C GLU A 66 8.55 -11.81 3.48
N THR A 67 9.71 -11.64 4.09
CA THR A 67 10.29 -12.66 4.97
C THR A 67 9.60 -12.69 6.33
N ASN A 68 9.38 -11.53 6.94
CA ASN A 68 8.92 -11.44 8.31
C ASN A 68 7.44 -11.11 8.48
N HIS A 69 6.80 -10.60 7.43
CA HIS A 69 5.41 -10.14 7.48
C HIS A 69 4.63 -10.60 6.26
N PRO A 70 4.37 -11.91 6.13
CA PRO A 70 3.69 -12.44 4.94
C PRO A 70 2.28 -11.90 4.71
N LYS A 71 1.53 -11.64 5.79
CA LYS A 71 0.20 -11.04 5.65
C LYS A 71 0.27 -9.65 5.04
N LEU A 72 1.23 -8.85 5.52
CA LEU A 72 1.44 -7.50 5.02
C LEU A 72 1.80 -7.55 3.53
N THR A 73 2.67 -8.48 3.16
CA THR A 73 3.07 -8.67 1.76
C THR A 73 1.87 -8.99 0.89
N GLY A 74 0.97 -9.85 1.35
CA GLY A 74 -0.26 -10.17 0.64
C GLY A 74 -1.13 -8.96 0.42
N ILE A 75 -1.26 -8.11 1.43
CA ILE A 75 -2.03 -6.88 1.35
C ILE A 75 -1.40 -5.91 0.33
N LEU A 76 -0.08 -5.76 0.38
CA LEU A 76 0.64 -4.90 -0.57
C LEU A 76 0.45 -5.37 -2.00
N ASN A 77 0.54 -6.67 -2.24
CA ASN A 77 0.29 -7.23 -3.57
C ASN A 77 -1.12 -6.96 -4.05
N HIS A 78 -2.10 -7.10 -3.16
CA HIS A 78 -3.50 -6.82 -3.49
C HIS A 78 -3.71 -5.35 -3.85
N ILE A 79 -3.09 -4.45 -3.09
CA ILE A 79 -3.14 -3.02 -3.37
C ILE A 79 -2.56 -2.73 -4.75
N MET A 80 -1.42 -3.36 -5.08
CA MET A 80 -0.77 -3.18 -6.36
C MET A 80 -1.68 -3.60 -7.52
N VAL A 81 -2.33 -4.76 -7.38
CA VAL A 81 -3.28 -5.24 -8.39
C VAL A 81 -4.46 -4.29 -8.53
N THR A 82 -5.01 -3.83 -7.40
CA THR A 82 -6.15 -2.92 -7.40
C THR A 82 -5.80 -1.61 -8.10
N LEU A 83 -4.63 -1.05 -7.80
CA LEU A 83 -4.18 0.19 -8.44
C LEU A 83 -3.96 0.00 -9.94
N SER A 84 -3.41 -1.14 -10.33
CA SER A 84 -3.21 -1.45 -11.75
C SER A 84 -4.54 -1.52 -12.49
N ASN A 85 -5.55 -2.11 -11.86
CA ASN A 85 -6.88 -2.22 -12.47
C ASN A 85 -7.58 -0.87 -12.60
N MET A 86 -7.27 0.07 -11.73
CA MET A 86 -7.83 1.42 -11.80
C MET A 86 -7.29 2.20 -13.00
N GLY A 87 -6.15 1.79 -13.52
CA GLY A 87 -5.52 2.45 -14.67
C GLY A 87 -6.10 2.06 -16.03
N ILE A 88 -7.02 1.12 -16.05
CA ILE A 88 -7.59 0.61 -17.31
C ILE A 88 -8.88 1.33 -17.71
#